data_f376020a114c78178d3330dbbe2d2413
#
_entry.id   f376020a114c78178d3330dbbe2d2413
#
_cell.length_a   1.000
_cell.length_b   1.000
_cell.length_c   1.000
_cell.angle_alpha   90.00
_cell.angle_beta   90.00
_cell.angle_gamma   90.00
#
_symmetry.space_group_name_H-M   'P 1'
#
loop_
_entity.id
_entity.type
_entity.pdbx_description
1 polymer ?
#
loop_
_entity_poly.entity_id
_entity_poly.type
_entity_poly.pdbx_seq_one_letter_code
_entity_poly.pdbx_strand_id
1 'polypeptide(L)'
;MVAIVGLLSNGTITNHLVNWLSPFKERVTVITGTKGSFVANTLSADLTFHANGEIEQAWDAISKFRGVSEGDVVRYAIPKPEPLRVEHEQFRDAVLGLDADIVTMAQGLRTVRVAEACLESASSGRTVDLA
;
A
#
# COMPACT_ATOMS: atom_id res chain seq x y z
N MET A 1 -8.99 16.16 -5.20
CA MET A 1 -9.07 14.67 -5.20
C MET A 1 -8.37 14.15 -6.43
N VAL A 2 -7.55 13.10 -6.30
CA VAL A 2 -6.85 12.45 -7.40
C VAL A 2 -7.09 10.94 -7.32
N ALA A 3 -7.42 10.32 -8.46
CA ALA A 3 -7.50 8.88 -8.62
C ALA A 3 -6.37 8.44 -9.57
N ILE A 4 -5.58 7.46 -9.16
CA ILE A 4 -4.40 7.00 -9.90
C ILE A 4 -4.52 5.48 -10.04
N VAL A 5 -4.30 4.99 -11.26
CA VAL A 5 -4.12 3.55 -11.53
C VAL A 5 -2.74 3.37 -12.14
N GLY A 6 -1.96 2.46 -11.60
CA GLY A 6 -0.63 2.14 -12.07
C GLY A 6 -0.45 0.65 -12.30
N LEU A 7 0.45 0.32 -13.23
CA LEU A 7 0.89 -1.05 -13.48
C LEU A 7 2.40 -1.11 -13.20
N LEU A 8 2.80 -1.97 -12.27
CA LEU A 8 4.20 -2.21 -11.97
C LEU A 8 4.82 -3.20 -12.97
N SER A 9 6.14 -3.16 -13.11
CA SER A 9 6.89 -4.04 -14.02
C SER A 9 6.68 -5.54 -13.76
N ASN A 10 6.31 -5.92 -12.55
CA ASN A 10 5.98 -7.30 -12.18
C ASN A 10 4.50 -7.68 -12.43
N GLY A 11 3.71 -6.81 -13.07
CA GLY A 11 2.29 -7.02 -13.36
C GLY A 11 1.34 -6.66 -12.22
N THR A 12 1.83 -6.15 -11.09
CA THR A 12 0.96 -5.71 -9.99
C THR A 12 0.22 -4.43 -10.38
N ILE A 13 -1.10 -4.42 -10.20
CA ILE A 13 -1.92 -3.23 -10.40
C ILE A 13 -1.99 -2.47 -9.07
N THR A 14 -1.76 -1.17 -9.12
CA THR A 14 -1.96 -0.27 -7.99
C THR A 14 -3.13 0.67 -8.25
N ASN A 15 -3.91 0.97 -7.21
CA ASN A 15 -5.00 1.92 -7.25
C ASN A 15 -4.91 2.84 -6.04
N HIS A 16 -4.86 4.14 -6.28
CA HIS A 16 -4.74 5.14 -5.22
C HIS A 16 -5.85 6.16 -5.35
N LEU A 17 -6.52 6.42 -4.24
CA LEU A 17 -7.45 7.54 -4.11
C LEU A 17 -6.88 8.52 -3.08
N VAL A 18 -6.49 9.70 -3.53
CA VAL A 18 -5.98 10.76 -2.66
C VAL A 18 -7.02 11.87 -2.56
N ASN A 19 -7.50 12.09 -1.35
CA ASN A 19 -8.56 13.05 -1.09
C ASN A 19 -8.16 14.00 0.04
N TRP A 20 -8.18 15.30 -0.21
CA TRP A 20 -7.93 16.36 0.77
C TRP A 20 -9.17 17.24 1.03
N LEU A 21 -10.32 16.84 0.48
CA LEU A 21 -11.60 17.55 0.62
C LEU A 21 -12.48 16.98 1.73
N SER A 22 -12.15 15.76 2.19
CA SER A 22 -12.86 15.09 3.27
C SER A 22 -12.35 15.54 4.65
N PRO A 23 -13.23 15.72 5.64
CA PRO A 23 -12.82 15.97 7.02
C PRO A 23 -12.20 14.73 7.68
N PHE A 24 -12.35 13.55 7.09
CA PHE A 24 -11.80 12.30 7.62
C PHE A 24 -10.33 12.16 7.22
N LYS A 25 -9.49 11.85 8.21
CA LYS A 25 -8.11 11.41 7.95
C LYS A 25 -8.13 9.90 7.77
N GLU A 26 -7.71 9.44 6.61
CA GLU A 26 -7.58 8.04 6.28
C GLU A 26 -6.25 7.77 5.61
N ARG A 27 -5.55 6.71 6.03
CA ARG A 27 -4.33 6.22 5.41
C ARG A 27 -4.34 4.70 5.46
N VAL A 28 -5.12 4.10 4.58
CA VAL A 28 -5.27 2.65 4.50
C VAL A 28 -4.65 2.15 3.21
N THR A 29 -3.83 1.10 3.35
CA THR A 29 -3.28 0.34 2.23
C THR A 29 -3.81 -1.07 2.30
N VAL A 30 -4.41 -1.54 1.20
CA VAL A 30 -4.85 -2.93 1.05
C VAL A 30 -3.96 -3.60 0.02
N ILE A 31 -3.35 -4.73 0.39
CA ILE A 31 -2.53 -5.55 -0.50
C ILE A 31 -3.20 -6.90 -0.65
N THR A 32 -3.75 -7.16 -1.83
CA THR A 32 -4.46 -8.42 -2.12
C THR A 32 -3.55 -9.38 -2.87
N GLY A 33 -3.49 -10.59 -2.38
CA GLY A 33 -2.77 -11.72 -2.97
C GLY A 33 -3.64 -12.96 -3.08
N THR A 34 -3.06 -14.04 -3.57
CA THR A 34 -3.77 -15.32 -3.80
C THR A 34 -4.21 -16.03 -2.52
N LYS A 35 -3.60 -15.72 -1.38
CA LYS A 35 -3.91 -16.35 -0.08
C LYS A 35 -4.73 -15.47 0.86
N GLY A 36 -5.00 -14.24 0.48
CA GLY A 36 -5.71 -13.29 1.33
C GLY A 36 -5.28 -11.85 1.10
N SER A 37 -5.69 -10.97 1.99
CA SER A 37 -5.41 -9.54 1.90
C SER A 37 -4.84 -9.00 3.21
N PHE A 38 -3.79 -8.20 3.11
CA PHE A 38 -3.34 -7.35 4.20
C PHE A 38 -4.06 -6.01 4.16
N VAL A 39 -4.47 -5.55 5.32
CA VAL A 39 -5.00 -4.19 5.53
C VAL A 39 -4.10 -3.48 6.53
N ALA A 40 -3.41 -2.46 6.07
CA ALA A 40 -2.52 -1.64 6.89
C ALA A 40 -3.11 -0.24 7.05
N ASN A 41 -3.33 0.18 8.31
CA ASN A 41 -3.70 1.56 8.63
C ASN A 41 -2.49 2.25 9.25
N THR A 42 -1.88 3.18 8.49
CA THR A 42 -0.66 3.87 8.92
C THR A 42 -0.92 5.05 9.87
N LEU A 43 -2.17 5.45 10.11
CA LEU A 43 -2.50 6.42 11.15
C LEU A 43 -2.54 5.79 12.55
N SER A 44 -3.08 4.57 12.64
CA SER A 44 -3.19 3.84 13.91
C SER A 44 -2.07 2.83 14.11
N ALA A 45 -1.20 2.62 13.10
CA ALA A 45 -0.19 1.57 13.03
C ALA A 45 -0.80 0.18 13.29
N ASP A 46 -1.90 -0.12 12.62
CA ASP A 46 -2.58 -1.42 12.68
C ASP A 46 -2.30 -2.21 11.39
N LEU A 47 -2.08 -3.51 11.56
CA LEU A 47 -1.95 -4.45 10.45
C LEU A 47 -2.84 -5.66 10.72
N THR A 48 -3.68 -5.98 9.74
CA THR A 48 -4.57 -7.14 9.78
C THR A 48 -4.41 -7.95 8.49
N PHE A 49 -4.35 -9.27 8.63
CA PHE A 49 -4.41 -10.20 7.52
C PHE A 49 -5.77 -10.91 7.52
N HIS A 50 -6.44 -10.89 6.39
CA HIS A 50 -7.67 -11.61 6.12
C HIS A 50 -7.33 -12.76 5.18
N ALA A 51 -7.38 -13.98 5.70
CA ALA A 51 -7.12 -15.16 4.89
C ALA A 51 -8.29 -15.46 3.96
N ASN A 52 -8.00 -16.02 2.79
CA ASN A 52 -9.01 -16.65 1.96
C ASN A 52 -9.43 -17.96 2.60
N GLY A 53 -10.72 -18.19 2.75
CA GLY A 53 -11.27 -19.46 3.23
C GLY A 53 -11.28 -20.51 2.12
N GLU A 54 -11.27 -21.77 2.51
CA GLU A 54 -11.50 -22.89 1.61
C GLU A 54 -13.01 -23.13 1.47
N ILE A 55 -13.49 -23.25 0.23
CA ILE A 55 -14.89 -23.57 -0.03
C ILE A 55 -14.98 -25.08 -0.18
N GLU A 56 -15.31 -25.78 0.91
CA GLU A 56 -15.72 -27.19 0.87
C GLU A 56 -17.16 -27.33 0.39
N GLN A 57 -17.47 -27.10 -0.87
CA GLN A 57 -18.82 -27.36 -1.34
C GLN A 57 -18.89 -27.90 -2.78
N ALA A 58 -19.65 -29.01 -2.90
CA ALA A 58 -19.92 -29.84 -4.07
C ALA A 58 -20.73 -29.17 -5.19
N TRP A 59 -20.83 -27.84 -5.27
CA TRP A 59 -21.60 -27.11 -6.27
C TRP A 59 -20.66 -26.21 -7.09
N ASP A 60 -19.89 -26.85 -7.96
CA ASP A 60 -18.86 -26.22 -8.80
C ASP A 60 -19.30 -24.98 -9.59
N ALA A 61 -20.56 -24.88 -9.97
CA ALA A 61 -21.05 -23.77 -10.77
C ALA A 61 -21.32 -22.50 -9.94
N ILE A 62 -21.68 -22.64 -8.66
CA ILE A 62 -21.98 -21.51 -7.76
C ILE A 62 -20.71 -21.00 -7.08
N SER A 63 -19.75 -21.88 -6.80
CA SER A 63 -18.45 -21.52 -6.21
C SER A 63 -17.65 -20.58 -7.11
N LYS A 64 -17.67 -20.82 -8.43
CA LYS A 64 -17.01 -19.94 -9.42
C LYS A 64 -17.62 -18.54 -9.51
N PHE A 65 -18.88 -18.39 -9.12
CA PHE A 65 -19.59 -17.09 -9.17
C PHE A 65 -19.47 -16.29 -7.87
N ARG A 66 -19.25 -16.94 -6.73
CA ARG A 66 -19.16 -16.29 -5.40
C ARG A 66 -17.78 -15.73 -5.03
N GLY A 67 -16.76 -16.00 -5.82
CA GLY A 67 -15.41 -15.55 -5.51
C GLY A 67 -14.79 -16.30 -4.32
N VAL A 68 -13.97 -15.60 -3.53
CA VAL A 68 -13.27 -16.16 -2.38
C VAL A 68 -14.16 -16.12 -1.14
N SER A 69 -14.19 -17.20 -0.35
CA SER A 69 -14.85 -17.21 0.96
C SER A 69 -14.00 -16.53 2.03
N GLU A 70 -14.63 -16.08 3.11
CA GLU A 70 -13.92 -15.54 4.26
C GLU A 70 -13.25 -16.67 5.04
N GLY A 71 -11.98 -16.49 5.38
CA GLY A 71 -11.21 -17.34 6.27
C GLY A 71 -10.86 -16.61 7.57
N ASP A 72 -9.78 -17.03 8.19
CA ASP A 72 -9.33 -16.46 9.46
C ASP A 72 -8.87 -15.02 9.31
N VAL A 73 -9.08 -14.23 10.37
CA VAL A 73 -8.57 -12.86 10.48
C VAL A 73 -7.53 -12.80 11.59
N VAL A 74 -6.32 -12.38 11.22
CA VAL A 74 -5.19 -12.22 12.13
C VAL A 74 -4.84 -10.75 12.25
N ARG A 75 -4.94 -10.19 13.46
CA ARG A 75 -4.44 -8.85 13.76
C ARG A 75 -3.07 -8.96 14.43
N TYR A 76 -2.09 -8.29 13.83
CA TYR A 76 -0.72 -8.30 14.34
C TYR A 76 -0.53 -7.26 15.44
N ALA A 77 0.10 -7.66 16.53
CA ALA A 77 0.56 -6.74 17.55
C ALA A 77 1.88 -6.11 17.10
N ILE A 78 1.82 -4.86 16.67
CA ILE A 78 2.99 -4.10 16.20
C ILE A 78 3.36 -3.07 17.26
N PRO A 79 4.64 -2.93 17.63
CA PRO A 79 5.12 -1.82 18.45
C PRO A 79 4.78 -0.48 17.79
N LYS A 80 4.34 0.48 18.58
CA LYS A 80 3.92 1.81 18.11
C LYS A 80 4.79 2.91 18.74
N PRO A 81 6.09 2.97 18.40
CA PRO A 81 6.95 4.06 18.86
C PRO A 81 6.50 5.38 18.25
N GLU A 82 6.93 6.47 18.86
CA GLU A 82 6.65 7.81 18.33
C GLU A 82 7.39 7.99 16.99
N PRO A 83 6.67 8.26 15.86
CA PRO A 83 7.25 8.21 14.52
C PRO A 83 8.37 9.21 14.28
N LEU A 84 8.23 10.47 14.72
CA LEU A 84 9.25 11.50 14.54
C LEU A 84 10.54 11.17 15.31
N ARG A 85 10.41 10.58 16.49
CA ARG A 85 11.57 10.13 17.25
C ARG A 85 12.34 9.07 16.49
N VAL A 86 11.65 8.06 15.96
CA VAL A 86 12.27 6.99 15.16
C VAL A 86 12.95 7.57 13.93
N GLU A 87 12.30 8.48 13.22
CA GLU A 87 12.85 9.15 12.04
C GLU A 87 14.17 9.88 12.37
N HIS A 88 14.19 10.66 13.45
CA HIS A 88 15.40 11.37 13.88
C HIS A 88 16.52 10.43 14.34
N GLU A 89 16.18 9.35 15.06
CA GLU A 89 17.15 8.34 15.47
C GLU A 89 17.78 7.65 14.25
N GLN A 90 16.99 7.24 13.27
CA GLN A 90 17.45 6.62 12.03
C GLN A 90 18.30 7.59 11.20
N PHE A 91 17.89 8.85 11.09
CA PHE A 91 18.68 9.87 10.39
C PHE A 91 20.03 10.12 11.05
N ARG A 92 20.08 10.24 12.40
CA ARG A 92 21.32 10.34 13.16
C ARG A 92 22.24 9.15 12.87
N ASP A 93 21.71 7.93 12.93
CA ASP A 93 22.46 6.69 12.74
C ASP A 93 23.03 6.62 11.32
N ALA A 94 22.26 7.03 10.31
CA ALA A 94 22.74 7.15 8.94
C ALA A 94 23.90 8.17 8.80
N VAL A 95 23.81 9.33 9.46
CA VAL A 95 24.88 10.34 9.45
C VAL A 95 26.16 9.81 10.11
N LEU A 96 26.02 8.97 11.14
CA LEU A 96 27.15 8.34 11.82
C LEU A 96 27.72 7.11 11.07
N GLY A 97 27.15 6.73 9.94
CA GLY A 97 27.56 5.55 9.18
C GLY A 97 27.16 4.23 9.84
N LEU A 98 26.18 4.26 10.74
CA LEU A 98 25.58 3.08 11.35
C LEU A 98 24.49 2.50 10.43
N ASP A 99 24.07 1.27 10.74
CA ASP A 99 22.92 0.66 10.04
C ASP A 99 21.64 1.44 10.35
N ALA A 100 20.96 1.92 9.29
CA ALA A 100 19.79 2.77 9.42
C ALA A 100 18.83 2.59 8.25
N ASP A 101 17.53 2.53 8.56
CA ASP A 101 16.45 2.48 7.57
C ASP A 101 15.93 3.89 7.27
N ILE A 102 16.52 4.51 6.24
CA ILE A 102 16.14 5.86 5.80
C ILE A 102 15.77 5.87 4.32
N VAL A 103 14.92 6.82 3.95
CA VAL A 103 14.66 7.12 2.53
C VAL A 103 15.81 7.94 1.96
N THR A 104 16.56 7.37 1.02
CA THR A 104 17.67 8.06 0.34
C THR A 104 17.16 9.12 -0.64
N MET A 105 18.00 10.09 -1.01
CA MET A 105 17.67 11.08 -2.04
C MET A 105 17.26 10.45 -3.38
N ALA A 106 17.90 9.34 -3.77
CA ALA A 106 17.54 8.61 -4.99
C ALA A 106 16.13 8.00 -4.93
N GLN A 107 15.73 7.46 -3.77
CA GLN A 107 14.37 6.95 -3.54
C GLN A 107 13.36 8.09 -3.51
N GLY A 108 13.68 9.20 -2.84
CA GLY A 108 12.83 10.41 -2.83
C GLY A 108 12.61 10.97 -4.23
N LEU A 109 13.66 11.03 -5.06
CA LEU A 109 13.55 11.48 -6.44
C LEU A 109 12.61 10.59 -7.28
N ARG A 110 12.65 9.26 -7.08
CA ARG A 110 11.70 8.35 -7.76
C ARG A 110 10.26 8.66 -7.36
N THR A 111 10.00 8.94 -6.09
CA THR A 111 8.66 9.31 -5.60
C THR A 111 8.16 10.59 -6.27
N VAL A 112 9.03 11.60 -6.39
CA VAL A 112 8.68 12.86 -7.08
C VAL A 112 8.38 12.62 -8.57
N ARG A 113 9.18 11.81 -9.25
CA ARG A 113 8.94 11.46 -10.67
C ARG A 113 7.59 10.75 -10.87
N VAL A 114 7.22 9.86 -9.95
CA VAL A 114 5.88 9.23 -10.00
C VAL A 114 4.79 10.28 -9.86
N ALA A 115 4.94 11.22 -8.94
CA ALA A 115 3.96 12.29 -8.74
C ALA A 115 3.84 13.20 -9.98
N GLU A 116 4.96 13.57 -10.60
CA GLU A 116 4.99 14.35 -11.87
C GLU A 116 4.30 13.59 -13.00
N ALA A 117 4.59 12.29 -13.16
CA ALA A 117 3.93 11.45 -14.17
C ALA A 117 2.42 11.34 -13.95
N CYS A 118 1.94 11.31 -12.70
CA CYS A 118 0.51 11.37 -12.41
C CYS A 118 -0.13 12.68 -12.89
N LEU A 119 0.55 13.82 -12.70
CA LEU A 119 0.07 15.12 -13.19
C LEU A 119 0.09 15.20 -14.73
N GLU A 120 1.13 14.68 -15.34
CA GLU A 120 1.24 14.60 -16.80
C GLU A 120 0.12 13.71 -17.38
N SER A 121 -0.09 12.52 -16.81
CA SER A 121 -1.17 11.62 -17.21
C SER A 121 -2.54 12.29 -17.09
N ALA A 122 -2.80 12.99 -15.98
CA ALA A 122 -4.06 13.69 -15.76
C ALA A 122 -4.28 14.83 -16.78
N SER A 123 -3.24 15.53 -17.19
CA SER A 123 -3.34 16.64 -18.14
C SER A 123 -3.43 16.19 -19.59
N SER A 124 -2.73 15.12 -19.95
CA SER A 124 -2.67 14.59 -21.32
C SER A 124 -3.77 13.58 -21.65
N GLY A 125 -4.39 12.98 -20.62
CA GLY A 125 -5.32 11.86 -20.76
C GLY A 125 -4.67 10.56 -21.24
N ARG A 126 -3.35 10.42 -21.08
CA ARG A 126 -2.56 9.25 -21.53
C ARG A 126 -1.84 8.58 -20.39
N THR A 127 -1.54 7.29 -20.58
CA THR A 127 -0.60 6.59 -19.72
C THR A 127 0.81 7.18 -19.90
N VAL A 128 1.53 7.33 -18.78
CA VAL A 128 2.92 7.76 -18.77
C VAL A 128 3.77 6.62 -18.27
N ASP A 129 4.77 6.22 -19.07
CA ASP A 129 5.73 5.18 -18.70
C ASP A 129 6.89 5.80 -17.90
N LEU A 130 7.22 5.17 -16.79
CA LEU A 130 8.36 5.53 -15.95
C LEU A 130 9.52 4.58 -16.24
N ALA A 131 10.58 5.11 -16.81
CA ALA A 131 11.83 4.40 -17.06
C ALA A 131 12.67 4.26 -15.76
#